data_c7d05c0922e88f5d472ffb92b2fb02b6
#
_entry.id   c7d05c0922e88f5d472ffb92b2fb02b6
#
_cell.length_a   1.000
_cell.length_b   1.000
_cell.length_c   1.000
_cell.angle_alpha   90.00
_cell.angle_beta   90.00
_cell.angle_gamma   90.00
#
_symmetry.space_group_name_H-M   'P 1'
#
loop_
_entity.id
_entity.type
_entity.pdbx_description
1 polymer ?
#
loop_
_entity_poly.entity_id
_entity_poly.type
_entity_poly.pdbx_seq_one_letter_code
_entity_poly.pdbx_strand_id
1 'polypeptide(L)'
;VFENENSLKVGQNIKYDMIVLQNYGATVKGPLFDTMIAHYVLQPELRHGMDYLAEIYLHYQTIHIDELIGPKGKNQKNMRDLDPKDVYLYACEDADVTLKLKNVLEKELKENDAERLFYDIEMPLVPVLVNIERNGVLLDTEALKQSSAHFTAQMEQIEKEIYELAGETFNIASPKQVGEVLFDKLKIVEKAKKTKTGQYVTSEEVLESLRHKHPVVEKILEPVSYTHLRAHETA
;
A
#
# COMPACT_ATOMS: atom_id res chain seq x y z
N VAL A 1 -10.75 25.51 -19.14
CA VAL A 1 -11.77 24.77 -18.36
C VAL A 1 -11.29 24.59 -16.94
N PHE A 2 -10.12 23.98 -16.68
CA PHE A 2 -9.64 23.65 -15.33
C PHE A 2 -9.42 24.86 -14.43
N GLU A 3 -8.99 26.00 -14.97
CA GLU A 3 -8.73 27.23 -14.21
C GLU A 3 -9.97 28.13 -14.03
N ASN A 4 -11.12 27.74 -14.53
CA ASN A 4 -12.36 28.50 -14.36
C ASN A 4 -12.91 28.30 -12.94
N GLU A 5 -12.91 29.37 -12.16
CA GLU A 5 -13.34 29.35 -10.75
C GLU A 5 -14.85 29.13 -10.57
N ASN A 6 -15.65 29.35 -11.61
CA ASN A 6 -17.11 29.18 -11.59
C ASN A 6 -17.56 27.77 -12.07
N SER A 7 -16.65 26.92 -12.48
CA SER A 7 -16.96 25.60 -12.99
C SER A 7 -16.66 24.54 -11.95
N LEU A 8 -17.61 23.69 -11.61
CA LEU A 8 -17.41 22.50 -10.79
C LEU A 8 -16.54 21.49 -11.54
N LYS A 9 -15.50 20.97 -10.92
CA LYS A 9 -14.70 19.86 -11.40
C LYS A 9 -15.07 18.60 -10.64
N VAL A 10 -15.47 17.61 -11.39
CA VAL A 10 -15.83 16.29 -10.86
C VAL A 10 -14.75 15.30 -11.25
N GLY A 11 -14.28 14.52 -10.31
CA GLY A 11 -13.26 13.49 -10.55
C GLY A 11 -13.43 12.30 -9.62
N GLN A 12 -12.73 11.24 -9.96
CA GLN A 12 -12.54 10.05 -9.12
C GLN A 12 -11.06 10.04 -8.69
N ASN A 13 -10.75 10.33 -7.43
CA ASN A 13 -9.40 10.63 -6.95
C ASN A 13 -8.79 11.86 -7.65
N ILE A 14 -9.56 12.95 -7.67
CA ILE A 14 -9.22 14.20 -8.39
C ILE A 14 -7.86 14.79 -7.96
N LYS A 15 -7.38 14.47 -6.77
CA LYS A 15 -6.04 14.84 -6.29
C LYS A 15 -4.95 14.39 -7.27
N TYR A 16 -5.04 13.17 -7.78
CA TYR A 16 -4.10 12.65 -8.76
C TYR A 16 -4.10 13.50 -10.05
N ASP A 17 -5.29 13.79 -10.58
CA ASP A 17 -5.43 14.62 -11.80
C ASP A 17 -4.89 16.02 -11.59
N MET A 18 -5.13 16.62 -10.42
CA MET A 18 -4.60 17.94 -10.06
C MET A 18 -3.07 17.96 -10.07
N ILE A 19 -2.42 16.93 -9.51
CA ILE A 19 -0.95 16.82 -9.51
C ILE A 19 -0.43 16.67 -10.96
N VAL A 20 -1.06 15.81 -11.75
CA VAL A 20 -0.67 15.60 -13.15
C VAL A 20 -0.82 16.88 -13.95
N LEU A 21 -1.96 17.57 -13.87
CA LEU A 21 -2.21 18.83 -14.58
C LEU A 21 -1.21 19.94 -14.19
N GLN A 22 -0.83 20.03 -12.92
CA GLN A 22 0.17 20.99 -12.47
C GLN A 22 1.56 20.74 -13.08
N ASN A 23 1.91 19.49 -13.41
CA ASN A 23 3.16 19.18 -14.12
C ASN A 23 3.18 19.74 -15.54
N TYR A 24 2.00 20.00 -16.11
CA TYR A 24 1.83 20.67 -17.42
C TYR A 24 1.48 22.17 -17.31
N GLY A 25 1.62 22.75 -16.13
CA GLY A 25 1.40 24.17 -15.89
C GLY A 25 -0.06 24.57 -15.75
N ALA A 26 -1.01 23.63 -15.70
CA ALA A 26 -2.42 23.93 -15.49
C ALA A 26 -2.80 23.81 -14.01
N THR A 27 -3.48 24.83 -13.46
CA THR A 27 -3.97 24.82 -12.08
C THR A 27 -5.47 24.57 -12.06
N VAL A 28 -5.93 23.62 -11.28
CA VAL A 28 -7.35 23.37 -11.07
C VAL A 28 -7.88 24.34 -10.03
N LYS A 29 -8.89 25.14 -10.41
CA LYS A 29 -9.52 26.17 -9.56
C LYS A 29 -11.02 25.97 -9.48
N GLY A 30 -11.65 26.58 -8.46
CA GLY A 30 -13.09 26.53 -8.22
C GLY A 30 -13.54 25.29 -7.46
N PRO A 31 -14.86 25.06 -7.40
CA PRO A 31 -15.39 23.96 -6.59
C PRO A 31 -14.99 22.60 -7.15
N LEU A 32 -14.77 21.65 -6.21
CA LEU A 32 -14.40 20.28 -6.49
C LEU A 32 -15.48 19.32 -6.00
N PHE A 33 -15.61 18.17 -6.67
CA PHE A 33 -16.34 17.02 -6.20
C PHE A 33 -15.55 15.76 -6.52
N ASP A 34 -15.13 15.04 -5.50
CA ASP A 34 -14.43 13.77 -5.65
C ASP A 34 -15.35 12.61 -5.27
N THR A 35 -15.64 11.74 -6.22
CA THR A 35 -16.55 10.60 -6.02
C THR A 35 -15.97 9.53 -5.10
N MET A 36 -14.65 9.36 -5.07
CA MET A 36 -13.97 8.45 -4.15
C MET A 36 -14.11 8.95 -2.70
N ILE A 37 -13.85 10.23 -2.47
CA ILE A 37 -13.97 10.84 -1.14
C ILE A 37 -15.44 10.89 -0.69
N ALA A 38 -16.37 11.21 -1.59
CA ALA A 38 -17.81 11.20 -1.28
C ALA A 38 -18.24 9.82 -0.76
N HIS A 39 -17.85 8.76 -1.43
CA HIS A 39 -18.15 7.41 -0.98
C HIS A 39 -17.40 7.04 0.31
N TYR A 40 -16.15 7.47 0.47
CA TYR A 40 -15.41 7.24 1.72
C TYR A 40 -16.10 7.86 2.94
N VAL A 41 -16.62 9.08 2.80
CA VAL A 41 -17.41 9.75 3.86
C VAL A 41 -18.68 8.97 4.21
N LEU A 42 -19.33 8.37 3.22
CA LEU A 42 -20.57 7.62 3.40
C LEU A 42 -20.34 6.20 3.94
N GLN A 43 -19.33 5.52 3.45
CA GLN A 43 -19.08 4.08 3.69
C GLN A 43 -17.59 3.80 3.84
N PRO A 44 -16.93 4.24 4.95
CA PRO A 44 -15.46 4.19 5.10
C PRO A 44 -14.88 2.77 5.08
N GLU A 45 -15.67 1.75 5.43
CA GLU A 45 -15.21 0.36 5.52
C GLU A 45 -15.24 -0.38 4.17
N LEU A 46 -15.80 0.22 3.12
CA LEU A 46 -15.97 -0.42 1.82
C LEU A 46 -14.84 -0.04 0.85
N ARG A 47 -14.86 -0.63 -0.35
CA ARG A 47 -13.95 -0.26 -1.45
C ARG A 47 -14.46 1.00 -2.13
N HIS A 48 -13.53 1.86 -2.59
CA HIS A 48 -13.87 3.15 -3.19
C HIS A 48 -13.41 3.25 -4.65
N GLY A 49 -13.00 2.14 -5.27
CA GLY A 49 -12.63 2.10 -6.68
C GLY A 49 -13.84 2.33 -7.58
N MET A 50 -13.64 3.00 -8.73
CA MET A 50 -14.71 3.36 -9.66
C MET A 50 -15.50 2.15 -10.15
N ASP A 51 -14.83 1.04 -10.48
CA ASP A 51 -15.47 -0.21 -10.92
C ASP A 51 -16.48 -0.70 -9.89
N TYR A 52 -16.08 -0.73 -8.62
CA TYR A 52 -16.94 -1.13 -7.51
C TYR A 52 -18.11 -0.17 -7.33
N LEU A 53 -17.87 1.15 -7.40
CA LEU A 53 -18.93 2.15 -7.27
C LEU A 53 -19.90 2.09 -8.43
N ALA A 54 -19.43 1.87 -9.64
CA ALA A 54 -20.29 1.70 -10.81
C ALA A 54 -21.18 0.47 -10.69
N GLU A 55 -20.67 -0.64 -10.17
CA GLU A 55 -21.43 -1.86 -9.96
C GLU A 55 -22.54 -1.66 -8.93
N ILE A 56 -22.22 -1.10 -7.74
CA ILE A 56 -23.19 -1.01 -6.65
C ILE A 56 -24.21 0.14 -6.82
N TYR A 57 -23.81 1.28 -7.40
CA TYR A 57 -24.69 2.45 -7.53
C TYR A 57 -25.34 2.60 -8.89
N LEU A 58 -24.70 2.12 -9.95
CA LEU A 58 -25.17 2.29 -11.31
C LEU A 58 -25.59 0.96 -11.97
N HIS A 59 -25.34 -0.18 -11.30
CA HIS A 59 -25.53 -1.52 -11.86
C HIS A 59 -24.83 -1.69 -13.23
N TYR A 60 -23.65 -1.10 -13.34
CA TYR A 60 -22.87 -1.01 -14.56
C TYR A 60 -21.48 -1.62 -14.38
N GLN A 61 -21.07 -2.45 -15.33
CA GLN A 61 -19.75 -3.07 -15.36
C GLN A 61 -18.85 -2.26 -16.29
N THR A 62 -17.79 -1.68 -15.73
CA THR A 62 -16.83 -0.84 -16.46
C THR A 62 -15.82 -1.67 -17.25
N ILE A 63 -15.16 -1.04 -18.21
CA ILE A 63 -13.99 -1.60 -18.90
C ILE A 63 -12.82 -1.60 -17.91
N HIS A 64 -12.26 -2.78 -17.62
CA HIS A 64 -11.10 -2.85 -16.74
C HIS A 64 -9.82 -2.42 -17.45
N ILE A 65 -8.97 -1.65 -16.75
CA ILE A 65 -7.68 -1.21 -17.26
C ILE A 65 -6.80 -2.39 -17.73
N ASP A 66 -6.91 -3.54 -17.08
CA ASP A 66 -6.17 -4.75 -17.45
C ASP A 66 -6.54 -5.29 -18.85
N GLU A 67 -7.73 -4.94 -19.37
CA GLU A 67 -8.13 -5.27 -20.75
C GLU A 67 -7.33 -4.48 -21.78
N LEU A 68 -6.88 -3.28 -21.43
CA LEU A 68 -6.09 -2.40 -22.28
C LEU A 68 -4.58 -2.66 -22.18
N ILE A 69 -4.07 -2.74 -20.96
CA ILE A 69 -2.62 -2.82 -20.69
C ILE A 69 -2.14 -4.22 -20.33
N GLY A 70 -3.06 -5.17 -20.15
CA GLY A 70 -2.76 -6.54 -19.71
C GLY A 70 -2.62 -6.68 -18.20
N PRO A 71 -2.59 -7.92 -17.70
CA PRO A 71 -2.54 -8.21 -16.28
C PRO A 71 -1.23 -7.74 -15.64
N LYS A 72 -1.27 -7.48 -14.32
CA LYS A 72 -0.09 -7.07 -13.54
C LYS A 72 1.07 -8.06 -13.71
N GLY A 73 2.24 -7.56 -14.07
CA GLY A 73 3.45 -8.35 -14.24
C GLY A 73 4.48 -7.71 -15.16
N LYS A 74 5.55 -8.44 -15.46
CA LYS A 74 6.66 -7.94 -16.29
C LYS A 74 6.26 -7.54 -17.72
N ASN A 75 5.14 -8.07 -18.22
CA ASN A 75 4.65 -7.82 -19.58
C ASN A 75 3.49 -6.81 -19.64
N GLN A 76 3.13 -6.19 -18.51
CA GLN A 76 2.10 -5.16 -18.49
C GLN A 76 2.57 -3.95 -19.31
N LYS A 77 1.73 -3.51 -20.25
CA LYS A 77 2.00 -2.33 -21.08
C LYS A 77 1.79 -1.05 -20.25
N ASN A 78 2.31 0.06 -20.75
CA ASN A 78 2.00 1.37 -20.20
C ASN A 78 0.89 2.01 -21.07
N MET A 79 -0.05 2.73 -20.44
CA MET A 79 -1.09 3.48 -21.19
C MET A 79 -0.51 4.42 -22.27
N ARG A 80 0.70 4.96 -22.03
CA ARG A 80 1.43 5.81 -23.00
C ARG A 80 1.74 5.08 -24.31
N ASP A 81 1.89 3.76 -24.27
CA ASP A 81 2.31 2.94 -25.41
C ASP A 81 1.12 2.49 -26.27
N LEU A 82 -0.11 2.84 -25.88
CA LEU A 82 -1.33 2.50 -26.59
C LEU A 82 -1.71 3.58 -27.61
N ASP A 83 -2.33 3.17 -28.74
CA ASP A 83 -2.92 4.13 -29.66
C ASP A 83 -4.12 4.82 -28.99
N PRO A 84 -4.27 6.15 -29.11
CA PRO A 84 -5.44 6.88 -28.62
C PRO A 84 -6.79 6.28 -29.04
N LYS A 85 -6.83 5.61 -30.21
CA LYS A 85 -8.02 4.90 -30.70
C LYS A 85 -8.42 3.71 -29.84
N ASP A 86 -7.46 3.09 -29.16
CA ASP A 86 -7.73 1.94 -28.27
C ASP A 86 -8.15 2.40 -26.88
N VAL A 87 -7.82 3.64 -26.49
CA VAL A 87 -8.02 4.18 -25.15
C VAL A 87 -9.27 5.07 -25.05
N TYR A 88 -9.76 5.63 -26.17
CA TYR A 88 -10.79 6.67 -26.10
C TYR A 88 -12.10 6.22 -25.45
N LEU A 89 -12.53 4.97 -25.69
CA LEU A 89 -13.77 4.43 -25.10
C LEU A 89 -13.64 4.34 -23.59
N TYR A 90 -12.52 3.80 -23.11
CA TYR A 90 -12.21 3.73 -21.69
C TYR A 90 -12.21 5.13 -21.04
N ALA A 91 -11.52 6.09 -21.64
CA ALA A 91 -11.46 7.45 -21.10
C ALA A 91 -12.81 8.18 -21.11
N CYS A 92 -13.64 7.95 -22.12
CA CYS A 92 -15.00 8.50 -22.19
C CYS A 92 -15.91 7.85 -21.14
N GLU A 93 -15.80 6.54 -20.96
CA GLU A 93 -16.53 5.79 -19.95
C GLU A 93 -16.18 6.27 -18.55
N ASP A 94 -14.91 6.41 -18.23
CA ASP A 94 -14.43 6.92 -16.93
C ASP A 94 -15.06 8.28 -16.59
N ALA A 95 -15.12 9.18 -17.56
CA ALA A 95 -15.72 10.50 -17.39
C ALA A 95 -17.25 10.42 -17.18
N ASP A 96 -17.95 9.60 -17.97
CA ASP A 96 -19.41 9.43 -17.90
C ASP A 96 -19.83 8.76 -16.58
N VAL A 97 -19.14 7.69 -16.19
CA VAL A 97 -19.37 6.97 -14.94
C VAL A 97 -19.11 7.89 -13.75
N THR A 98 -18.02 8.62 -13.74
CA THR A 98 -17.70 9.57 -12.67
C THR A 98 -18.80 10.63 -12.51
N LEU A 99 -19.32 11.18 -13.60
CA LEU A 99 -20.40 12.15 -13.55
C LEU A 99 -21.72 11.53 -13.04
N LYS A 100 -22.04 10.32 -13.44
CA LYS A 100 -23.23 9.59 -12.95
C LYS A 100 -23.09 9.28 -11.46
N LEU A 101 -21.93 8.81 -11.01
CA LEU A 101 -21.63 8.57 -9.60
C LEU A 101 -21.77 9.85 -8.77
N LYS A 102 -21.25 11.00 -9.26
CA LYS A 102 -21.45 12.29 -8.59
C LYS A 102 -22.92 12.56 -8.30
N ASN A 103 -23.79 12.36 -9.28
CA ASN A 103 -25.23 12.66 -9.14
C ASN A 103 -25.94 11.76 -8.12
N VAL A 104 -25.49 10.53 -7.95
CA VAL A 104 -26.03 9.61 -6.93
C VAL A 104 -25.44 9.94 -5.56
N LEU A 105 -24.12 10.03 -5.45
CA LEU A 105 -23.44 10.25 -4.18
C LEU A 105 -23.76 11.60 -3.54
N GLU A 106 -24.01 12.64 -4.36
CA GLU A 106 -24.43 13.94 -3.85
C GLU A 106 -25.79 13.86 -3.11
N LYS A 107 -26.72 13.03 -3.59
CA LYS A 107 -28.00 12.78 -2.90
C LYS A 107 -27.78 12.01 -1.60
N GLU A 108 -26.96 10.97 -1.65
CA GLU A 108 -26.60 10.17 -0.48
C GLU A 108 -25.93 11.02 0.61
N LEU A 109 -25.01 11.93 0.24
CA LEU A 109 -24.38 12.86 1.19
C LEU A 109 -25.41 13.72 1.91
N LYS A 110 -26.42 14.19 1.17
CA LYS A 110 -27.50 15.00 1.73
C LYS A 110 -28.41 14.19 2.63
N GLU A 111 -28.81 12.99 2.21
CA GLU A 111 -29.71 12.10 2.96
C GLU A 111 -29.08 11.61 4.28
N ASN A 112 -27.76 11.55 4.34
CA ASN A 112 -26.99 11.13 5.52
C ASN A 112 -26.40 12.28 6.34
N ASP A 113 -26.81 13.54 6.11
CA ASP A 113 -26.30 14.76 6.78
C ASP A 113 -24.77 14.90 6.71
N ALA A 114 -24.14 14.38 5.65
CA ALA A 114 -22.69 14.35 5.46
C ALA A 114 -22.15 15.49 4.59
N GLU A 115 -23.02 16.36 4.04
CA GLU A 115 -22.65 17.47 3.14
C GLU A 115 -21.62 18.41 3.79
N ARG A 116 -21.81 18.76 5.06
CA ARG A 116 -20.87 19.67 5.76
C ARG A 116 -19.49 19.07 5.90
N LEU A 117 -19.38 17.78 6.26
CA LEU A 117 -18.08 17.09 6.33
C LEU A 117 -17.42 17.09 4.94
N PHE A 118 -18.17 16.72 3.92
CA PHE A 118 -17.65 16.62 2.56
C PHE A 118 -17.22 17.98 1.98
N TYR A 119 -18.10 19.00 2.02
CA TYR A 119 -17.83 20.28 1.34
C TYR A 119 -16.97 21.23 2.14
N ASP A 120 -17.09 21.26 3.48
CA ASP A 120 -16.41 22.24 4.33
C ASP A 120 -15.04 21.72 4.82
N ILE A 121 -14.83 20.40 4.82
CA ILE A 121 -13.59 19.79 5.34
C ILE A 121 -12.85 19.02 4.24
N GLU A 122 -13.47 17.97 3.67
CA GLU A 122 -12.78 17.07 2.77
C GLU A 122 -12.39 17.71 1.43
N MET A 123 -13.31 18.42 0.79
CA MET A 123 -13.00 19.07 -0.49
C MET A 123 -11.94 20.18 -0.36
N PRO A 124 -11.97 21.08 0.64
CA PRO A 124 -10.89 22.03 0.88
C PRO A 124 -9.54 21.39 1.23
N LEU A 125 -9.53 20.21 1.81
CA LEU A 125 -8.31 19.48 2.13
C LEU A 125 -7.57 18.96 0.88
N VAL A 126 -8.30 18.62 -0.19
CA VAL A 126 -7.71 18.09 -1.44
C VAL A 126 -6.58 18.97 -1.99
N PRO A 127 -6.76 20.28 -2.24
CA PRO A 127 -5.67 21.12 -2.74
C PRO A 127 -4.51 21.28 -1.74
N VAL A 128 -4.77 21.18 -0.44
CA VAL A 128 -3.71 21.18 0.58
C VAL A 128 -2.83 19.94 0.44
N LEU A 129 -3.44 18.77 0.29
CA LEU A 129 -2.73 17.51 0.08
C LEU A 129 -1.96 17.50 -1.25
N VAL A 130 -2.52 18.06 -2.32
CA VAL A 130 -1.81 18.29 -3.59
C VAL A 130 -0.52 19.07 -3.37
N ASN A 131 -0.59 20.16 -2.61
CA ASN A 131 0.58 20.99 -2.33
C ASN A 131 1.63 20.26 -1.48
N ILE A 132 1.19 19.51 -0.46
CA ILE A 132 2.09 18.74 0.40
C ILE A 132 2.81 17.66 -0.43
N GLU A 133 2.06 16.87 -1.20
CA GLU A 133 2.63 15.80 -2.02
C GLU A 133 3.58 16.34 -3.11
N ARG A 134 3.24 17.46 -3.70
CA ARG A 134 4.08 18.08 -4.73
C ARG A 134 5.36 18.70 -4.18
N ASN A 135 5.32 19.31 -3.02
CA ASN A 135 6.51 19.81 -2.35
C ASN A 135 7.42 18.67 -1.92
N GLY A 136 6.84 17.52 -1.62
CA GLY A 136 7.57 16.34 -1.17
C GLY A 136 8.16 16.52 0.23
N VAL A 137 8.95 15.53 0.61
CA VAL A 137 9.71 15.52 1.87
C VAL A 137 11.19 15.33 1.54
N LEU A 138 12.02 16.19 2.12
CA LEU A 138 13.46 16.05 2.00
C LEU A 138 13.93 14.87 2.88
N LEU A 139 14.45 13.84 2.23
CA LEU A 139 15.06 12.70 2.92
C LEU A 139 16.57 12.90 3.02
N ASP A 140 17.13 12.67 4.21
CA ASP A 140 18.57 12.56 4.40
C ASP A 140 19.05 11.18 3.92
N THR A 141 19.32 11.09 2.63
CA THR A 141 19.73 9.83 2.00
C THR A 141 21.10 9.35 2.48
N GLU A 142 21.97 10.25 2.95
CA GLU A 142 23.27 9.86 3.48
C GLU A 142 23.15 9.26 4.88
N ALA A 143 22.30 9.82 5.74
CA ALA A 143 21.99 9.22 7.03
C ALA A 143 21.34 7.84 6.87
N LEU A 144 20.42 7.69 5.90
CA LEU A 144 19.79 6.39 5.61
C LEU A 144 20.81 5.37 5.11
N LYS A 145 21.74 5.75 4.21
CA LYS A 145 22.82 4.85 3.75
C LYS A 145 23.73 4.42 4.89
N GLN A 146 24.10 5.35 5.77
CA GLN A 146 24.94 5.04 6.94
C GLN A 146 24.23 4.09 7.88
N SER A 147 22.95 4.33 8.17
CA SER A 147 22.12 3.45 9.00
C SER A 147 21.99 2.06 8.36
N SER A 148 21.73 1.99 7.06
CA SER A 148 21.62 0.72 6.33
C SER A 148 22.94 -0.07 6.38
N ALA A 149 24.08 0.59 6.16
CA ALA A 149 25.40 -0.04 6.27
C ALA A 149 25.69 -0.56 7.69
N HIS A 150 25.34 0.24 8.70
CA HIS A 150 25.49 -0.13 10.11
C HIS A 150 24.65 -1.35 10.46
N PHE A 151 23.34 -1.36 10.11
CA PHE A 151 22.49 -2.50 10.36
C PHE A 151 22.90 -3.75 9.58
N THR A 152 23.38 -3.59 8.34
CA THR A 152 23.90 -4.73 7.56
C THR A 152 25.08 -5.37 8.27
N ALA A 153 26.04 -4.57 8.74
CA ALA A 153 27.20 -5.09 9.48
C ALA A 153 26.81 -5.79 10.79
N GLN A 154 25.83 -5.23 11.51
CA GLN A 154 25.30 -5.89 12.72
C GLN A 154 24.60 -7.21 12.40
N MET A 155 23.78 -7.25 11.35
CA MET A 155 23.10 -8.49 10.92
C MET A 155 24.10 -9.57 10.53
N GLU A 156 25.15 -9.23 9.76
CA GLU A 156 26.22 -10.17 9.39
C GLU A 156 26.97 -10.72 10.62
N GLN A 157 27.15 -9.88 11.64
CA GLN A 157 27.79 -10.32 12.88
C GLN A 157 26.87 -11.28 13.67
N ILE A 158 25.59 -10.94 13.81
CA ILE A 158 24.61 -11.79 14.49
C ILE A 158 24.42 -13.11 13.74
N GLU A 159 24.42 -13.08 12.42
CA GLU A 159 24.32 -14.28 11.59
C GLU A 159 25.49 -15.24 11.85
N LYS A 160 26.72 -14.73 11.95
CA LYS A 160 27.91 -15.53 12.31
C LYS A 160 27.76 -16.15 13.70
N GLU A 161 27.32 -15.35 14.68
CA GLU A 161 27.09 -15.85 16.06
C GLU A 161 26.03 -16.95 16.10
N ILE A 162 24.94 -16.80 15.30
CA ILE A 162 23.91 -17.84 15.18
C ILE A 162 24.49 -19.13 14.60
N TYR A 163 25.33 -19.05 13.55
CA TYR A 163 25.94 -20.24 12.94
C TYR A 163 26.93 -20.90 13.89
N GLU A 164 27.72 -20.13 14.63
CA GLU A 164 28.62 -20.68 15.64
C GLU A 164 27.85 -21.41 16.76
N LEU A 165 26.76 -20.82 17.25
CA LEU A 165 25.91 -21.41 18.29
C LEU A 165 25.10 -22.63 17.78
N ALA A 166 24.74 -22.65 16.51
CA ALA A 166 24.03 -23.74 15.87
C ALA A 166 24.95 -24.90 15.42
N GLY A 167 26.25 -24.60 15.25
CA GLY A 167 27.25 -25.55 14.72
C GLY A 167 27.15 -25.80 13.20
N GLU A 168 26.34 -25.02 12.49
CA GLU A 168 26.17 -25.09 11.03
C GLU A 168 25.58 -23.81 10.44
N THR A 169 25.70 -23.67 9.12
CA THR A 169 25.05 -22.60 8.34
C THR A 169 23.68 -23.05 7.82
N PHE A 170 22.70 -22.16 7.90
CA PHE A 170 21.35 -22.39 7.39
C PHE A 170 20.69 -21.05 7.04
N ASN A 171 19.57 -21.08 6.32
CA ASN A 171 18.84 -19.86 6.02
C ASN A 171 17.97 -19.43 7.23
N ILE A 172 18.43 -18.43 7.96
CA ILE A 172 17.75 -17.88 9.15
C ILE A 172 16.38 -17.27 8.78
N ALA A 173 16.20 -16.77 7.54
CA ALA A 173 14.92 -16.29 7.04
C ALA A 173 13.93 -17.41 6.67
N SER A 174 14.33 -18.69 6.76
CA SER A 174 13.49 -19.85 6.49
C SER A 174 12.92 -20.45 7.77
N PRO A 175 11.64 -20.26 8.10
CA PRO A 175 11.01 -20.85 9.30
C PRO A 175 11.19 -22.37 9.38
N LYS A 176 11.24 -23.03 8.21
CA LYS A 176 11.46 -24.48 8.13
C LYS A 176 12.85 -24.86 8.63
N GLN A 177 13.90 -24.20 8.11
CA GLN A 177 15.29 -24.52 8.49
C GLN A 177 15.57 -24.12 9.95
N VAL A 178 15.04 -22.97 10.38
CA VAL A 178 15.08 -22.57 11.80
C VAL A 178 14.48 -23.64 12.70
N GLY A 179 13.30 -24.17 12.34
CA GLY A 179 12.64 -25.23 13.10
C GLY A 179 13.44 -26.54 13.14
N GLU A 180 14.02 -26.95 12.02
CA GLU A 180 14.88 -28.14 11.93
C GLU A 180 16.13 -28.00 12.81
N VAL A 181 16.78 -26.84 12.79
CA VAL A 181 17.97 -26.59 13.62
C VAL A 181 17.60 -26.58 15.11
N LEU A 182 16.58 -25.84 15.50
CA LEU A 182 16.22 -25.67 16.91
C LEU A 182 15.67 -26.96 17.54
N PHE A 183 14.83 -27.71 16.80
CA PHE A 183 14.06 -28.81 17.41
C PHE A 183 14.57 -30.21 17.04
N ASP A 184 15.13 -30.40 15.87
CA ASP A 184 15.68 -31.73 15.48
C ASP A 184 17.15 -31.86 15.87
N LYS A 185 17.98 -30.80 15.68
CA LYS A 185 19.42 -30.88 15.95
C LYS A 185 19.78 -30.45 17.38
N LEU A 186 19.42 -29.23 17.76
CA LEU A 186 19.74 -28.71 19.10
C LEU A 186 18.81 -29.26 20.17
N LYS A 187 17.63 -29.78 19.79
CA LYS A 187 16.65 -30.42 20.68
C LYS A 187 16.31 -29.55 21.91
N ILE A 188 16.15 -28.24 21.71
CA ILE A 188 15.96 -27.26 22.78
C ILE A 188 14.70 -27.50 23.62
N VAL A 189 13.74 -28.28 23.09
CA VAL A 189 12.55 -28.80 23.79
C VAL A 189 12.25 -30.23 23.36
N GLU A 190 11.72 -31.04 24.28
CA GLU A 190 11.35 -32.42 24.00
C GLU A 190 10.16 -32.58 23.04
N LYS A 191 9.19 -31.65 23.12
CA LYS A 191 7.98 -31.63 22.30
C LYS A 191 7.74 -30.25 21.73
N ALA A 192 8.15 -30.03 20.47
CA ALA A 192 7.90 -28.77 19.75
C ALA A 192 6.52 -28.81 19.06
N LYS A 193 5.82 -27.69 19.06
CA LYS A 193 4.55 -27.53 18.34
C LYS A 193 4.78 -27.60 16.84
N LYS A 194 3.89 -28.35 16.13
CA LYS A 194 3.90 -28.45 14.66
C LYS A 194 2.60 -27.88 14.10
N THR A 195 2.69 -27.32 12.89
CA THR A 195 1.54 -26.88 12.10
C THR A 195 0.76 -28.10 11.58
N LYS A 196 -0.43 -27.86 11.01
CA LYS A 196 -1.22 -28.90 10.33
C LYS A 196 -0.46 -29.59 9.18
N THR A 197 0.54 -28.93 8.60
CA THR A 197 1.40 -29.43 7.52
C THR A 197 2.65 -30.15 8.04
N GLY A 198 2.79 -30.33 9.36
CA GLY A 198 3.92 -31.04 9.97
C GLY A 198 5.19 -30.22 10.17
N GLN A 199 5.21 -28.93 9.80
CA GLN A 199 6.34 -28.03 10.05
C GLN A 199 6.35 -27.54 11.50
N TYR A 200 7.52 -27.26 12.04
CA TYR A 200 7.65 -26.63 13.35
C TYR A 200 7.11 -25.19 13.34
N VAL A 201 6.46 -24.81 14.43
CA VAL A 201 6.00 -23.43 14.62
C VAL A 201 7.18 -22.60 15.17
N THR A 202 7.65 -21.64 14.39
CA THR A 202 8.76 -20.73 14.71
C THR A 202 8.31 -19.27 14.71
N SER A 203 7.04 -19.03 15.10
CA SER A 203 6.55 -17.64 15.28
C SER A 203 7.34 -16.94 16.39
N GLU A 204 7.40 -15.60 16.31
CA GLU A 204 8.07 -14.77 17.32
C GLU A 204 7.59 -15.11 18.74
N GLU A 205 6.28 -15.27 18.94
CA GLU A 205 5.69 -15.65 20.23
C GLU A 205 6.24 -16.98 20.78
N VAL A 206 6.40 -17.99 19.90
CA VAL A 206 6.96 -19.29 20.28
C VAL A 206 8.44 -19.14 20.62
N LEU A 207 9.21 -18.46 19.78
CA LEU A 207 10.63 -18.24 20.01
C LEU A 207 10.87 -17.41 21.28
N GLU A 208 10.06 -16.40 21.53
CA GLU A 208 10.13 -15.60 22.77
C GLU A 208 9.92 -16.44 24.02
N SER A 209 8.97 -17.38 23.98
CA SER A 209 8.75 -18.35 25.10
C SER A 209 9.94 -19.27 25.34
N LEU A 210 10.83 -19.41 24.35
CA LEU A 210 12.02 -20.26 24.39
C LEU A 210 13.34 -19.49 24.53
N ARG A 211 13.30 -18.17 24.64
CA ARG A 211 14.45 -17.27 24.70
C ARG A 211 15.54 -17.75 25.66
N HIS A 212 15.15 -18.19 26.86
CA HIS A 212 16.08 -18.62 27.91
C HIS A 212 16.48 -20.10 27.84
N LYS A 213 16.01 -20.85 26.83
CA LYS A 213 16.32 -22.26 26.68
C LYS A 213 17.67 -22.52 26.00
N HIS A 214 18.06 -21.66 25.07
CA HIS A 214 19.33 -21.78 24.36
C HIS A 214 19.76 -20.40 23.80
N PRO A 215 21.05 -20.02 23.89
CA PRO A 215 21.54 -18.71 23.42
C PRO A 215 21.22 -18.42 21.95
N VAL A 216 21.16 -19.46 21.08
CA VAL A 216 20.82 -19.28 19.67
C VAL A 216 19.42 -18.70 19.47
N VAL A 217 18.46 -18.97 20.38
CA VAL A 217 17.09 -18.46 20.27
C VAL A 217 17.06 -16.94 20.51
N GLU A 218 17.82 -16.49 21.51
CA GLU A 218 17.97 -15.06 21.81
C GLU A 218 18.58 -14.34 20.59
N LYS A 219 19.64 -14.93 20.01
CA LYS A 219 20.29 -14.37 18.82
C LYS A 219 19.40 -14.39 17.56
N ILE A 220 18.51 -15.35 17.39
CA ILE A 220 17.53 -15.38 16.30
C ILE A 220 16.45 -14.30 16.47
N LEU A 221 16.10 -13.94 17.69
CA LEU A 221 15.13 -12.89 17.99
C LEU A 221 15.68 -11.47 17.77
N GLU A 222 17.00 -11.27 17.90
CA GLU A 222 17.64 -9.96 17.65
C GLU A 222 17.40 -9.45 16.22
N PRO A 223 17.61 -10.22 15.12
CA PRO A 223 17.37 -9.75 13.75
C PRO A 223 15.92 -9.44 13.41
N VAL A 224 14.95 -10.02 14.10
CA VAL A 224 13.52 -9.75 13.85
C VAL A 224 13.22 -8.28 14.10
N SER A 225 13.80 -7.67 15.12
CA SER A 225 13.65 -6.24 15.39
C SER A 225 14.31 -5.35 14.31
N TYR A 226 15.39 -5.80 13.67
CA TYR A 226 16.07 -5.06 12.58
C TYR A 226 15.42 -5.26 11.20
N THR A 227 14.84 -6.44 10.94
CA THR A 227 14.12 -6.69 9.66
C THR A 227 12.86 -5.87 9.53
N HIS A 228 12.17 -5.55 10.62
CA HIS A 228 11.06 -4.61 10.60
C HIS A 228 11.50 -3.20 10.21
N LEU A 229 12.67 -2.74 10.67
CA LEU A 229 13.24 -1.45 10.26
C LEU A 229 13.60 -1.44 8.77
N ARG A 230 14.22 -2.51 8.24
CA ARG A 230 14.61 -2.61 6.83
C ARG A 230 13.41 -2.70 5.87
N ALA A 231 12.32 -3.33 6.26
CA ALA A 231 11.09 -3.40 5.43
C ALA A 231 10.45 -2.02 5.23
N HIS A 232 10.62 -1.09 6.16
CA HIS A 232 10.18 0.30 6.02
C HIS A 232 11.11 1.17 5.17
N GLU A 233 12.37 0.77 4.96
CA GLU A 233 13.33 1.49 4.11
C GLU A 233 13.21 1.16 2.61
N THR A 234 12.55 0.06 2.25
CA THR A 234 12.41 -0.43 0.85
C THR A 234 11.03 -0.20 0.25
N ALA A 235 10.13 0.43 0.97
CA ALA A 235 8.82 0.86 0.49
C ALA A 235 8.84 2.34 0.14
#